data_354acf232bc8c8ce278e16ab0bda4d6d
#
_entry.id   354acf232bc8c8ce278e16ab0bda4d6d
#
_cell.length_a   1.000
_cell.length_b   1.000
_cell.length_c   1.000
_cell.angle_alpha   90.00
_cell.angle_beta   90.00
_cell.angle_gamma   90.00
#
_symmetry.space_group_name_H-M   'P 1'
#
loop_
_entity.id
_entity.type
_entity.pdbx_description
1 polymer ?
#
loop_
_entity_poly.entity_id
_entity_poly.type
_entity_poly.pdbx_seq_one_letter_code
_entity_poly.pdbx_strand_id
1 'polypeptide(L)'
;MFDVIDSGGVIRSQAIENAEGTMRITMNGAENRKTLAGHFIAESFGSAIQHVAFESGDIFASLDALIRNGFKPLQISPNYYEDLDARFGLDDEMFDRLKSGNILYDRDDNGGEYFQLYSPIYGEGFFFEIVERRGDYAGYGARNAPFRIAAQKRSAPPAGMPRR
;
A
#
# COMPACT_ATOMS: atom_id res chain seq x y z
N MET A 1 -13.33 -9.03 -8.02
CA MET A 1 -12.06 -9.79 -8.11
C MET A 1 -11.09 -8.99 -8.96
N PHE A 2 -9.83 -8.88 -8.57
CA PHE A 2 -8.79 -8.15 -9.29
C PHE A 2 -7.42 -8.81 -9.06
N ASP A 3 -6.49 -8.58 -9.98
CA ASP A 3 -5.15 -9.13 -9.91
C ASP A 3 -4.16 -8.05 -9.44
N VAL A 4 -3.24 -8.45 -8.57
CA VAL A 4 -2.11 -7.63 -8.12
C VAL A 4 -0.82 -8.23 -8.68
N ILE A 5 -0.03 -7.41 -9.33
CA ILE A 5 1.24 -7.82 -9.92
C ILE A 5 2.36 -7.70 -8.90
N ASP A 6 3.04 -8.80 -8.66
CA ASP A 6 4.29 -8.89 -7.90
C ASP A 6 5.39 -9.40 -8.84
N SER A 7 6.63 -9.02 -8.63
CA SER A 7 7.78 -9.52 -9.42
C SER A 7 7.94 -11.05 -9.35
N GLY A 8 7.37 -11.70 -8.34
CA GLY A 8 7.35 -13.16 -8.16
C GLY A 8 6.15 -13.87 -8.78
N GLY A 9 5.16 -13.14 -9.30
CA GLY A 9 3.96 -13.70 -9.91
C GLY A 9 2.70 -12.86 -9.68
N VAL A 10 1.55 -13.43 -9.96
CA VAL A 10 0.24 -12.79 -9.79
C VAL A 10 -0.37 -13.19 -8.46
N ILE A 11 -0.97 -12.21 -7.78
CA ILE A 11 -1.77 -12.38 -6.57
C ILE A 11 -3.22 -12.11 -6.95
N ARG A 12 -4.10 -13.09 -6.76
CA ARG A 12 -5.53 -12.93 -6.99
C ARG A 12 -6.21 -12.38 -5.76
N SER A 13 -6.90 -11.26 -5.92
CA SER A 13 -7.52 -10.52 -4.83
C SER A 13 -9.03 -10.47 -4.99
N GLN A 14 -9.73 -10.66 -3.89
CA GLN A 14 -11.17 -10.47 -3.78
C GLN A 14 -11.45 -9.58 -2.57
N ALA A 15 -12.20 -8.51 -2.78
CA ALA A 15 -12.67 -7.65 -1.70
C ALA A 15 -14.15 -7.91 -1.42
N ILE A 16 -14.51 -7.84 -0.16
CA ILE A 16 -15.87 -7.82 0.35
C ILE A 16 -16.01 -6.61 1.29
N GLU A 17 -17.21 -6.07 1.37
CA GLU A 17 -17.51 -4.96 2.27
C GLU A 17 -18.89 -5.14 2.90
N ASN A 18 -19.09 -4.52 4.06
CA ASN A 18 -20.42 -4.44 4.68
C ASN A 18 -21.31 -3.42 3.94
N ALA A 19 -22.62 -3.46 4.21
CA ALA A 19 -23.60 -2.62 3.52
C ALA A 19 -23.34 -1.11 3.69
N GLU A 20 -22.78 -0.71 4.82
CA GLU A 20 -22.45 0.68 5.14
C GLU A 20 -21.09 1.14 4.58
N GLY A 21 -20.30 0.24 3.98
CA GLY A 21 -18.96 0.55 3.45
C GLY A 21 -17.92 0.89 4.51
N THR A 22 -18.21 0.69 5.79
CA THR A 22 -17.32 1.02 6.91
C THR A 22 -16.27 -0.04 7.20
N MET A 23 -16.48 -1.25 6.70
CA MET A 23 -15.54 -2.37 6.84
C MET A 23 -15.32 -3.04 5.50
N ARG A 24 -14.05 -3.18 5.10
CA ARG A 24 -13.64 -3.90 3.89
C ARG A 24 -12.60 -4.95 4.23
N ILE A 25 -12.77 -6.13 3.66
CA ILE A 25 -11.80 -7.24 3.81
C ILE A 25 -11.33 -7.64 2.43
N THR A 26 -10.03 -7.58 2.20
CA THR A 26 -9.40 -8.06 0.96
C THR A 26 -8.70 -9.40 1.23
N MET A 27 -9.13 -10.43 0.53
CA MET A 27 -8.52 -11.75 0.57
C MET A 27 -7.56 -11.90 -0.61
N ASN A 28 -6.31 -12.26 -0.32
CA ASN A 28 -5.25 -12.41 -1.29
C ASN A 28 -4.83 -13.88 -1.41
N GLY A 29 -4.99 -14.47 -2.58
CA GLY A 29 -4.50 -15.80 -2.93
C GLY A 29 -3.21 -15.71 -3.75
N ALA A 30 -2.14 -16.33 -3.28
CA ALA A 30 -0.87 -16.39 -3.97
C ALA A 30 -0.49 -17.85 -4.27
N GLU A 31 -0.33 -18.18 -5.54
CA GLU A 31 0.10 -19.52 -5.97
C GLU A 31 1.62 -19.71 -5.87
N ASN A 32 2.38 -18.61 -5.88
CA ASN A 32 3.84 -18.65 -5.89
C ASN A 32 4.43 -18.08 -4.59
N ARG A 33 5.23 -18.89 -3.90
CA ARG A 33 5.96 -18.47 -2.67
C ARG A 33 6.98 -17.35 -2.90
N LYS A 34 7.35 -17.06 -4.15
CA LYS A 34 8.24 -15.93 -4.49
C LYS A 34 7.54 -14.58 -4.41
N THR A 35 6.22 -14.56 -4.41
CA THR A 35 5.46 -13.33 -4.16
C THR A 35 5.54 -12.95 -2.68
N LEU A 36 5.40 -11.65 -2.38
CA LEU A 36 5.38 -11.18 -1.00
C LEU A 36 4.23 -11.82 -0.20
N ALA A 37 3.05 -11.95 -0.81
CA ALA A 37 1.90 -12.61 -0.18
C ALA A 37 2.14 -14.11 0.00
N GLY A 38 2.74 -14.81 -0.97
CA GLY A 38 3.05 -16.23 -0.86
C GLY A 38 4.09 -16.52 0.22
N HIS A 39 5.07 -15.64 0.38
CA HIS A 39 6.04 -15.72 1.48
C HIS A 39 5.35 -15.53 2.82
N PHE A 40 4.52 -14.50 2.95
CA PHE A 40 3.74 -14.25 4.18
C PHE A 40 2.88 -15.45 4.58
N ILE A 41 2.14 -16.06 3.62
CA ILE A 41 1.31 -17.25 3.86
C ILE A 41 2.18 -18.43 4.39
N ALA A 42 3.37 -18.61 3.83
CA ALA A 42 4.28 -19.66 4.26
C ALA A 42 4.80 -19.44 5.69
N GLU A 43 5.21 -18.20 6.02
CA GLU A 43 5.72 -17.84 7.36
C GLU A 43 4.62 -17.83 8.43
N SER A 44 3.38 -17.55 8.02
CA SER A 44 2.21 -17.57 8.92
C SER A 44 1.60 -18.95 9.11
N PHE A 45 2.17 -19.99 8.50
CA PHE A 45 1.63 -21.36 8.50
C PHE A 45 0.18 -21.44 7.97
N GLY A 46 -0.19 -20.55 7.05
CA GLY A 46 -1.52 -20.49 6.45
C GLY A 46 -2.06 -19.08 6.34
N SER A 47 -3.38 -18.97 6.30
CA SER A 47 -4.07 -17.68 6.19
C SER A 47 -3.93 -16.85 7.47
N ALA A 48 -3.54 -15.59 7.33
CA ALA A 48 -3.43 -14.64 8.42
C ALA A 48 -3.71 -13.20 7.95
N ILE A 49 -3.87 -12.28 8.89
CA ILE A 49 -3.99 -10.85 8.59
C ILE A 49 -2.61 -10.30 8.25
N GLN A 50 -2.41 -9.89 7.00
CA GLN A 50 -1.15 -9.31 6.54
C GLN A 50 -1.06 -7.81 6.82
N HIS A 51 -2.16 -7.07 6.69
CA HIS A 51 -2.19 -5.65 7.00
C HIS A 51 -3.56 -5.21 7.49
N VAL A 52 -3.56 -4.08 8.18
CA VAL A 52 -4.76 -3.36 8.59
C VAL A 52 -4.68 -1.95 8.02
N ALA A 53 -5.73 -1.53 7.32
CA ALA A 53 -5.88 -0.18 6.79
C ALA A 53 -6.84 0.62 7.67
N PHE A 54 -6.48 1.87 7.97
CA PHE A 54 -7.31 2.84 8.66
C PHE A 54 -7.69 3.97 7.72
N GLU A 55 -8.96 4.33 7.70
CA GLU A 55 -9.43 5.46 6.92
C GLU A 55 -9.11 6.79 7.61
N SER A 56 -8.69 7.76 6.84
CA SER A 56 -8.37 9.13 7.26
C SER A 56 -9.23 10.12 6.49
N GLY A 57 -9.68 11.16 7.15
CA GLY A 57 -10.33 12.29 6.48
C GLY A 57 -9.35 13.32 5.91
N ASP A 58 -8.07 13.26 6.31
CA ASP A 58 -6.96 14.06 5.78
C ASP A 58 -5.65 13.28 6.01
N ILE A 59 -5.13 12.67 4.96
CA ILE A 59 -3.94 11.81 5.04
C ILE A 59 -2.68 12.60 5.37
N PHE A 60 -2.59 13.86 4.95
CA PHE A 60 -1.44 14.70 5.22
C PHE A 60 -1.39 15.12 6.69
N ALA A 61 -2.53 15.54 7.26
CA ALA A 61 -2.62 15.82 8.67
C ALA A 61 -2.37 14.57 9.53
N SER A 62 -2.85 13.41 9.07
CA SER A 62 -2.58 12.12 9.71
C SER A 62 -1.11 11.76 9.67
N LEU A 63 -0.43 11.95 8.53
CA LEU A 63 1.01 11.74 8.39
C LEU A 63 1.80 12.62 9.37
N ASP A 64 1.49 13.93 9.43
CA ASP A 64 2.15 14.85 10.33
C ASP A 64 2.00 14.43 11.81
N ALA A 65 0.80 14.01 12.19
CA ALA A 65 0.53 13.51 13.54
C ALA A 65 1.30 12.21 13.83
N LEU A 66 1.35 11.30 12.89
CA LEU A 66 2.09 10.04 12.99
C LEU A 66 3.60 10.27 13.12
N ILE A 67 4.19 11.17 12.31
CA ILE A 67 5.62 11.52 12.36
C ILE A 67 5.98 12.12 13.72
N ARG A 68 5.17 13.04 14.25
CA ARG A 68 5.38 13.60 15.60
C ARG A 68 5.39 12.52 16.70
N ASN A 69 4.73 11.40 16.47
CA ASN A 69 4.70 10.23 17.36
C ASN A 69 5.72 9.14 16.99
N GLY A 70 6.70 9.44 16.13
CA GLY A 70 7.81 8.54 15.81
C GLY A 70 7.55 7.57 14.67
N PHE A 71 6.43 7.70 13.96
CA PHE A 71 6.16 6.89 12.77
C PHE A 71 7.15 7.21 11.64
N LYS A 72 7.60 6.18 10.95
CA LYS A 72 8.46 6.31 9.78
C LYS A 72 7.74 5.69 8.58
N PRO A 73 7.37 6.48 7.57
CA PRO A 73 6.74 5.94 6.36
C PRO A 73 7.64 4.95 5.61
N LEU A 74 7.01 3.97 4.95
CA LEU A 74 7.68 3.13 3.98
C LEU A 74 8.24 4.01 2.85
N GLN A 75 9.55 3.90 2.58
CA GLN A 75 10.21 4.74 1.58
C GLN A 75 9.86 4.28 0.17
N ILE A 76 9.15 5.11 -0.56
CA ILE A 76 8.78 4.89 -1.97
C ILE A 76 9.88 5.45 -2.88
N SER A 77 10.14 4.77 -4.01
CA SER A 77 11.13 5.23 -4.98
C SER A 77 10.74 6.59 -5.58
N PRO A 78 11.66 7.56 -5.69
CA PRO A 78 11.39 8.84 -6.35
C PRO A 78 10.82 8.70 -7.76
N ASN A 79 11.23 7.70 -8.53
CA ASN A 79 10.73 7.44 -9.88
C ASN A 79 9.22 7.18 -9.93
N TYR A 80 8.62 6.72 -8.83
CA TYR A 80 7.17 6.56 -8.75
C TYR A 80 6.46 7.90 -8.92
N TYR A 81 6.98 8.95 -8.29
CA TYR A 81 6.34 10.28 -8.34
C TYR A 81 6.51 10.95 -9.70
N GLU A 82 7.64 10.75 -10.37
CA GLU A 82 7.86 11.22 -11.74
C GLU A 82 6.89 10.52 -12.73
N ASP A 83 6.69 9.21 -12.58
CA ASP A 83 5.71 8.45 -13.37
C ASP A 83 4.28 8.89 -13.04
N LEU A 84 3.99 9.17 -11.78
CA LEU A 84 2.69 9.62 -11.31
C LEU A 84 2.33 10.99 -11.92
N ASP A 85 3.27 11.93 -11.89
CA ASP A 85 3.10 13.26 -12.49
C ASP A 85 2.89 13.18 -14.00
N ALA A 86 3.69 12.38 -14.70
CA ALA A 86 3.53 12.15 -16.14
C ALA A 86 2.15 11.58 -16.51
N ARG A 87 1.51 10.82 -15.60
CA ARG A 87 0.18 10.23 -15.83
C ARG A 87 -0.96 11.18 -15.53
N PHE A 88 -0.85 11.99 -14.47
CA PHE A 88 -1.96 12.75 -13.91
C PHE A 88 -1.81 14.26 -14.05
N GLY A 89 -0.63 14.77 -14.38
CA GLY A 89 -0.35 16.20 -14.47
C GLY A 89 -0.63 16.89 -13.14
N LEU A 90 0.06 16.45 -12.09
CA LEU A 90 -0.14 17.00 -10.75
C LEU A 90 0.34 18.45 -10.68
N ASP A 91 -0.28 19.27 -9.83
CA ASP A 91 0.31 20.55 -9.49
C ASP A 91 1.54 20.35 -8.57
N ASP A 92 2.43 21.33 -8.56
CA ASP A 92 3.72 21.27 -7.86
C ASP A 92 3.53 21.01 -6.36
N GLU A 93 2.51 21.62 -5.74
CA GLU A 93 2.23 21.46 -4.31
C GLU A 93 1.82 20.01 -4.00
N MET A 94 0.91 19.44 -4.77
CA MET A 94 0.47 18.05 -4.60
C MET A 94 1.63 17.08 -4.84
N PHE A 95 2.41 17.29 -5.90
CA PHE A 95 3.59 16.49 -6.21
C PHE A 95 4.57 16.46 -5.04
N ASP A 96 4.95 17.63 -4.52
CA ASP A 96 5.90 17.76 -3.42
C ASP A 96 5.38 17.13 -2.12
N ARG A 97 4.10 17.30 -1.82
CA ARG A 97 3.47 16.71 -0.63
C ARG A 97 3.43 15.19 -0.69
N LEU A 98 3.05 14.62 -1.83
CA LEU A 98 3.04 13.18 -2.02
C LEU A 98 4.45 12.60 -1.89
N LYS A 99 5.42 13.19 -2.59
CA LYS A 99 6.81 12.73 -2.63
C LYS A 99 7.50 12.83 -1.27
N SER A 100 7.39 13.97 -0.59
CA SER A 100 7.97 14.15 0.75
C SER A 100 7.33 13.26 1.81
N GLY A 101 6.02 13.02 1.70
CA GLY A 101 5.25 12.17 2.62
C GLY A 101 5.35 10.67 2.36
N ASN A 102 5.97 10.24 1.25
CA ASN A 102 5.93 8.85 0.78
C ASN A 102 4.51 8.32 0.61
N ILE A 103 3.58 9.17 0.19
CA ILE A 103 2.19 8.83 -0.05
C ILE A 103 2.03 8.37 -1.49
N LEU A 104 1.39 7.21 -1.69
CA LEU A 104 0.99 6.74 -3.01
C LEU A 104 -0.38 7.32 -3.36
N TYR A 105 -0.60 7.57 -4.63
CA TYR A 105 -1.81 8.21 -5.15
C TYR A 105 -2.35 7.45 -6.36
N ASP A 106 -3.65 7.38 -6.48
CA ASP A 106 -4.33 6.91 -7.67
C ASP A 106 -5.56 7.79 -7.94
N ARG A 107 -5.97 7.88 -9.21
CA ARG A 107 -7.17 8.59 -9.63
C ARG A 107 -7.91 7.73 -10.64
N ASP A 108 -9.20 7.54 -10.43
CA ASP A 108 -10.04 6.81 -11.38
C ASP A 108 -10.54 7.70 -12.52
N ASP A 109 -11.21 7.09 -13.50
CA ASP A 109 -11.70 7.78 -14.69
C ASP A 109 -12.86 8.75 -14.39
N ASN A 110 -13.48 8.65 -13.21
CA ASN A 110 -14.54 9.55 -12.74
C ASN A 110 -14.02 10.72 -11.91
N GLY A 111 -12.69 10.78 -11.71
CA GLY A 111 -12.04 11.83 -10.92
C GLY A 111 -12.00 11.53 -9.43
N GLY A 112 -12.42 10.35 -8.99
CA GLY A 112 -12.24 9.89 -7.63
C GLY A 112 -10.75 9.67 -7.32
N GLU A 113 -10.30 10.08 -6.13
CA GLU A 113 -8.90 10.04 -5.72
C GLU A 113 -8.68 9.08 -4.57
N TYR A 114 -7.50 8.46 -4.56
CA TYR A 114 -7.10 7.53 -3.51
C TYR A 114 -5.67 7.75 -3.07
N PHE A 115 -5.49 7.96 -1.79
CA PHE A 115 -4.21 8.17 -1.13
C PHE A 115 -3.89 7.00 -0.22
N GLN A 116 -2.63 6.56 -0.22
CA GLN A 116 -2.19 5.42 0.57
C GLN A 116 -0.84 5.71 1.22
N LEU A 117 -0.75 5.54 2.52
CA LEU A 117 0.46 5.67 3.32
C LEU A 117 0.73 4.35 4.04
N TYR A 118 1.94 3.84 3.94
CA TYR A 118 2.30 2.54 4.50
C TYR A 118 3.36 2.64 5.60
N SER A 119 3.24 1.78 6.60
CA SER A 119 4.32 1.52 7.55
C SER A 119 5.40 0.62 6.93
N PRO A 120 6.60 0.56 7.53
CA PRO A 120 7.50 -0.57 7.34
C PRO A 120 6.83 -1.89 7.72
N ILE A 121 7.45 -2.99 7.31
CA ILE A 121 7.03 -4.34 7.73
C ILE A 121 7.46 -4.57 9.19
N TYR A 122 6.55 -5.13 9.98
CA TYR A 122 6.78 -5.61 11.33
C TYR A 122 6.76 -7.15 11.36
N GLY A 123 7.63 -7.73 12.14
CA GLY A 123 7.72 -9.19 12.30
C GLY A 123 7.85 -9.92 10.95
N GLU A 124 7.04 -10.94 10.75
CA GLU A 124 7.09 -11.83 9.57
C GLU A 124 6.31 -11.31 8.35
N GLY A 125 6.00 -10.02 8.29
CA GLY A 125 5.38 -9.44 7.09
C GLY A 125 4.11 -8.63 7.33
N PHE A 126 3.75 -8.37 8.60
CA PHE A 126 2.62 -7.53 8.94
C PHE A 126 2.95 -6.04 8.74
N PHE A 127 1.98 -5.23 8.31
CA PHE A 127 2.14 -3.78 8.17
C PHE A 127 0.81 -3.04 8.35
N PHE A 128 0.91 -1.73 8.56
CA PHE A 128 -0.24 -0.83 8.61
C PHE A 128 -0.34 0.00 7.33
N GLU A 129 -1.56 0.39 7.02
CA GLU A 129 -1.89 1.29 5.94
C GLU A 129 -2.80 2.40 6.46
N ILE A 130 -2.62 3.63 6.00
CA ILE A 130 -3.56 4.73 6.18
C ILE A 130 -4.06 5.10 4.80
N VAL A 131 -5.38 5.24 4.65
CA VAL A 131 -6.00 5.53 3.36
C VAL A 131 -6.92 6.74 3.45
N GLU A 132 -6.99 7.49 2.37
CA GLU A 132 -8.03 8.50 2.18
C GLU A 132 -8.66 8.31 0.81
N ARG A 133 -9.99 8.41 0.75
CA ARG A 133 -10.76 8.41 -0.49
C ARG A 133 -11.47 9.74 -0.66
N ARG A 134 -11.41 10.28 -1.87
CA ARG A 134 -12.16 11.49 -2.27
C ARG A 134 -12.96 11.19 -3.52
N GLY A 135 -14.10 11.89 -3.69
CA GLY A 135 -14.88 11.86 -4.91
C GLY A 135 -15.39 10.47 -5.32
N ASP A 136 -15.86 9.67 -4.36
CA ASP A 136 -16.45 8.34 -4.59
C ASP A 136 -15.50 7.31 -5.25
N TYR A 137 -14.20 7.45 -5.03
CA TYR A 137 -13.22 6.46 -5.51
C TYR A 137 -13.59 5.04 -5.08
N ALA A 138 -13.87 4.17 -6.05
CA ALA A 138 -14.34 2.80 -5.82
C ALA A 138 -13.22 1.75 -5.89
N GLY A 139 -11.99 2.13 -6.24
CA GLY A 139 -10.86 1.22 -6.40
C GLY A 139 -10.20 0.80 -5.07
N TYR A 140 -9.19 -0.05 -5.20
CA TYR A 140 -8.38 -0.56 -4.08
C TYR A 140 -6.89 -0.25 -4.27
N GLY A 141 -6.54 0.74 -5.10
CA GLY A 141 -5.16 1.13 -5.35
C GLY A 141 -4.29 0.02 -5.95
N ALA A 142 -4.89 -0.90 -6.71
CA ALA A 142 -4.16 -2.04 -7.29
C ALA A 142 -2.96 -1.62 -8.15
N ARG A 143 -3.05 -0.46 -8.81
CA ARG A 143 -1.96 0.13 -9.61
C ARG A 143 -0.74 0.51 -8.76
N ASN A 144 -0.94 0.83 -7.49
CA ASN A 144 0.13 1.19 -6.54
C ASN A 144 0.82 -0.03 -5.90
N ALA A 145 0.16 -1.19 -5.92
CA ALA A 145 0.67 -2.38 -5.25
C ALA A 145 2.07 -2.82 -5.70
N PRO A 146 2.46 -2.78 -7.00
CA PRO A 146 3.81 -3.12 -7.42
C PRO A 146 4.88 -2.22 -6.79
N PHE A 147 4.62 -0.93 -6.66
CA PHE A 147 5.55 0.04 -6.06
C PHE A 147 5.71 -0.17 -4.56
N ARG A 148 4.59 -0.39 -3.85
CA ARG A 148 4.60 -0.78 -2.44
C ARG A 148 5.38 -2.08 -2.22
N ILE A 149 5.09 -3.12 -2.98
CA ILE A 149 5.76 -4.42 -2.89
C ILE A 149 7.27 -4.28 -3.13
N ALA A 150 7.67 -3.52 -4.15
CA ALA A 150 9.07 -3.26 -4.43
C ALA A 150 9.75 -2.50 -3.26
N ALA A 151 9.07 -1.52 -2.67
CA ALA A 151 9.56 -0.79 -1.50
C ALA A 151 9.73 -1.71 -0.28
N GLN A 152 8.75 -2.56 0.00
CA GLN A 152 8.81 -3.54 1.09
C GLN A 152 9.92 -4.56 0.90
N LYS A 153 10.13 -5.06 -0.31
CA LYS A 153 11.24 -5.99 -0.63
C LYS A 153 12.61 -5.34 -0.44
N ARG A 154 12.76 -4.04 -0.75
CA ARG A 154 14.02 -3.32 -0.52
C ARG A 154 14.33 -3.10 0.95
N SER A 155 13.32 -2.92 1.78
CA SER A 155 13.48 -2.71 3.23
C SER A 155 13.56 -4.01 4.04
N ALA A 156 13.25 -5.15 3.42
CA ALA A 156 13.40 -6.45 4.06
C ALA A 156 14.89 -6.81 4.25
N PRO A 157 15.27 -7.40 5.39
CA PRO A 157 16.64 -7.88 5.54
C PRO A 157 16.95 -8.95 4.49
N PRO A 158 18.21 -9.04 4.02
CA PRO A 158 18.62 -10.09 3.09
C PRO A 158 18.27 -11.47 3.64
N ALA A 159 17.83 -12.36 2.75
CA ALA A 159 17.52 -13.75 3.13
C ALA A 159 18.73 -14.42 3.81
N GLY A 160 18.51 -15.03 4.98
CA GLY A 160 19.55 -15.72 5.74
C GLY A 160 20.30 -14.88 6.78
N MET A 161 19.97 -13.58 6.95
CA MET A 161 20.50 -12.82 8.08
C MET A 161 19.56 -12.92 9.30
N PRO A 162 20.12 -13.12 10.53
CA PRO A 162 19.33 -13.04 11.74
C PRO A 162 18.68 -11.67 11.87
N ARG A 163 17.41 -11.62 12.22
CA ARG A 163 16.73 -10.36 12.56
C ARG A 163 17.24 -9.88 13.92
N ARG A 164 17.68 -8.64 13.98
CA ARG A 164 18.08 -7.99 15.25
C ARG A 164 16.88 -7.36 15.92
#